data_0b3fb116d675060bb381a5dec670c97c
#
_entry.id   0b3fb116d675060bb381a5dec670c97c
#
_cell.length_a   1.000
_cell.length_b   1.000
_cell.length_c   1.000
_cell.angle_alpha   90.00
_cell.angle_beta   90.00
_cell.angle_gamma   90.00
#
_symmetry.space_group_name_H-M   'P 1'
#
loop_
_entity.id
_entity.type
_entity.pdbx_description
1 polymer ?
#
loop_
_entity_poly.entity_id
_entity_poly.type
_entity_poly.pdbx_seq_one_letter_code
_entity_poly.pdbx_strand_id
1 'polypeptide(L)'
;GRRTGQVDMAFRSNNCREELTRSVLFREPLLCITPMDWPEPPRGVMTPELMNGQNFVVQWDATDAEMRQFLKKYSIATERRCHVIDDQSNIAMVEAGLGISIMPRMLLRKCTAGVKIYPIQPEEDRVVGLAVQRPTAMAPAVEQMFRHIVEYCQHLD
;
A
#
# COMPACT_ATOMS: atom_id res chain seq x y z
N GLY A 1 3.24 14.42 -24.31
CA GLY A 1 3.84 14.03 -23.45
C GLY A 1 3.59 13.93 -21.99
N ARG A 2 4.62 13.93 -21.33
CA ARG A 2 4.56 13.73 -19.93
C ARG A 2 3.96 14.86 -19.19
N ARG A 3 3.76 15.96 -19.84
CA ARG A 3 3.18 17.09 -19.18
C ARG A 3 1.73 17.21 -19.40
N THR A 4 1.10 16.13 -19.73
CA THR A 4 -0.28 16.18 -20.08
C THR A 4 -1.20 16.16 -18.88
N GLY A 5 -0.70 16.36 -17.70
CA GLY A 5 -1.56 16.36 -16.54
C GLY A 5 -1.69 15.02 -15.87
N GLN A 6 -1.16 14.00 -16.48
CA GLN A 6 -1.22 12.71 -15.85
C GLN A 6 -0.28 12.67 -14.65
N VAL A 7 -0.60 11.86 -13.72
CA VAL A 7 0.25 11.62 -12.58
C VAL A 7 1.40 10.73 -13.04
N ASP A 8 2.60 11.19 -12.81
CA ASP A 8 3.79 10.50 -13.23
C ASP A 8 4.48 9.95 -12.00
N MET A 9 4.52 8.67 -11.87
CA MET A 9 5.10 8.04 -10.69
C MET A 9 6.59 7.87 -10.82
N ALA A 10 7.18 8.23 -11.92
CA ALA A 10 8.60 8.07 -12.11
C ALA A 10 9.34 9.24 -11.54
N PHE A 11 10.53 8.97 -11.01
CA PHE A 11 11.38 10.02 -10.56
C PHE A 11 11.97 10.70 -11.77
N ARG A 12 11.79 11.98 -11.88
CA ARG A 12 12.20 12.69 -13.08
C ARG A 12 13.27 13.67 -12.78
N SER A 13 14.05 13.92 -13.77
CA SER A 13 14.98 15.00 -13.70
C SER A 13 14.21 16.26 -13.45
N ASN A 14 14.73 17.06 -12.58
CA ASN A 14 13.96 18.13 -12.11
C ASN A 14 14.34 19.44 -12.64
N ASN A 15 15.27 19.54 -13.50
CA ASN A 15 15.73 20.83 -13.88
C ASN A 15 14.58 21.68 -14.30
N CYS A 16 14.16 21.63 -15.49
CA CYS A 16 13.13 22.54 -15.92
C CYS A 16 11.76 22.05 -15.60
N ARG A 17 11.69 20.86 -15.09
CA ARG A 17 10.38 20.33 -14.81
C ARG A 17 9.80 20.89 -13.58
N GLU A 18 10.62 21.41 -12.72
CA GLU A 18 10.14 21.83 -11.45
C GLU A 18 9.11 22.88 -11.50
N GLU A 19 9.15 23.70 -12.51
CA GLU A 19 8.16 24.71 -12.61
C GLU A 19 6.85 24.17 -13.05
N LEU A 20 6.86 23.04 -13.75
CA LEU A 20 5.65 22.49 -14.31
C LEU A 20 5.11 21.34 -13.51
N THR A 21 5.99 20.58 -12.88
CA THR A 21 5.58 19.42 -12.14
C THR A 21 6.31 19.37 -10.83
N ARG A 22 5.68 18.73 -9.88
CA ARG A 22 6.32 18.44 -8.63
C ARG A 22 6.35 16.96 -8.44
N SER A 23 7.48 16.45 -8.01
CA SER A 23 7.62 15.02 -7.73
C SER A 23 7.80 14.83 -6.25
N VAL A 24 7.03 13.92 -5.67
CA VAL A 24 7.16 13.54 -4.28
C VAL A 24 7.46 12.06 -4.24
N LEU A 25 8.58 11.71 -3.63
CA LEU A 25 8.97 10.30 -3.49
C LEU A 25 9.07 9.97 -2.02
N PHE A 26 8.54 8.84 -1.63
CA PHE A 26 8.70 8.37 -0.28
C PHE A 26 8.49 6.87 -0.25
N ARG A 27 8.96 6.25 0.81
CA ARG A 27 8.81 4.81 0.99
C ARG A 27 7.56 4.54 1.79
N GLU A 28 6.82 3.57 1.32
CA GLU A 28 5.56 3.20 1.94
C GLU A 28 5.71 1.79 2.47
N PRO A 29 5.79 1.61 3.77
CA PRO A 29 5.95 0.25 4.30
C PRO A 29 4.71 -0.59 4.06
N LEU A 30 4.93 -1.85 3.78
CA LEU A 30 3.86 -2.82 3.65
C LEU A 30 3.68 -3.50 4.99
N LEU A 31 2.44 -3.64 5.41
CA LEU A 31 2.10 -4.25 6.68
C LEU A 31 1.18 -5.43 6.43
N CYS A 32 1.15 -6.35 7.38
CA CYS A 32 0.26 -7.49 7.30
C CYS A 32 -0.90 -7.28 8.25
N ILE A 33 -2.12 -7.52 7.78
CA ILE A 33 -3.29 -7.47 8.64
C ILE A 33 -3.84 -8.88 8.79
N THR A 34 -4.30 -9.19 9.99
CA THR A 34 -4.83 -10.52 10.31
C THR A 34 -6.13 -10.38 11.07
N PRO A 35 -6.95 -11.44 11.08
CA PRO A 35 -8.10 -11.47 11.97
C PRO A 35 -7.67 -11.35 13.43
N MET A 36 -8.58 -10.90 14.26
CA MET A 36 -8.27 -10.69 15.69
C MET A 36 -7.89 -11.97 16.40
N ASP A 37 -8.46 -13.10 16.00
CA ASP A 37 -8.18 -14.36 16.65
C ASP A 37 -6.97 -15.09 16.09
N TRP A 38 -6.26 -14.48 15.17
CA TRP A 38 -5.04 -15.07 14.62
C TRP A 38 -3.97 -15.07 15.70
N PRO A 39 -3.18 -16.14 15.83
CA PRO A 39 -2.17 -16.17 16.88
C PRO A 39 -1.13 -15.08 16.68
N GLU A 40 -0.75 -14.44 17.77
CA GLU A 40 0.22 -13.37 17.67
C GLU A 40 1.57 -13.92 17.25
N PRO A 41 2.18 -13.35 16.21
CA PRO A 41 3.47 -13.85 15.76
C PRO A 41 4.57 -13.54 16.76
N PRO A 42 5.65 -14.33 16.77
CA PRO A 42 6.76 -14.07 17.66
C PRO A 42 7.28 -12.66 17.48
N ARG A 43 7.50 -11.98 18.60
CA ARG A 43 8.00 -10.61 18.62
C ARG A 43 7.09 -9.61 17.92
N GLY A 44 5.85 -10.01 17.62
CA GLY A 44 4.91 -9.13 16.97
C GLY A 44 5.28 -8.78 15.55
N VAL A 45 6.01 -9.65 14.86
CA VAL A 45 6.48 -9.41 13.52
C VAL A 45 6.07 -10.55 12.62
N MET A 46 5.52 -10.22 11.46
CA MET A 46 5.09 -11.22 10.51
C MET A 46 6.25 -11.54 9.56
N THR A 47 6.40 -12.83 9.25
CA THR A 47 7.47 -13.27 8.37
C THR A 47 6.89 -14.08 7.22
N PRO A 48 7.63 -14.23 6.11
CA PRO A 48 7.14 -15.07 5.01
C PRO A 48 6.80 -16.49 5.45
N GLU A 49 7.56 -17.05 6.38
CA GLU A 49 7.29 -18.40 6.85
C GLU A 49 5.93 -18.49 7.52
N LEU A 50 5.57 -17.48 8.28
CA LEU A 50 4.28 -17.47 8.96
C LEU A 50 3.13 -17.26 7.99
N MET A 51 3.39 -16.56 6.90
CA MET A 51 2.36 -16.28 5.89
C MET A 51 2.18 -17.44 4.93
N ASN A 52 3.19 -18.27 4.80
CA ASN A 52 3.14 -19.36 3.83
C ASN A 52 2.03 -20.34 4.18
N GLY A 53 1.24 -20.70 3.19
CA GLY A 53 0.16 -21.66 3.37
C GLY A 53 -1.12 -21.08 3.95
N GLN A 54 -1.19 -19.77 4.12
CA GLN A 54 -2.36 -19.15 4.70
C GLN A 54 -3.37 -18.76 3.64
N ASN A 55 -4.60 -18.49 4.07
CA ASN A 55 -5.61 -17.91 3.20
C ASN A 55 -5.32 -16.43 3.07
N PHE A 56 -5.48 -15.89 1.89
CA PHE A 56 -5.20 -14.48 1.63
C PHE A 56 -6.42 -13.80 1.05
N VAL A 57 -6.57 -12.53 1.41
CA VAL A 57 -7.52 -11.63 0.76
C VAL A 57 -6.71 -10.76 -0.18
N VAL A 58 -7.09 -10.70 -1.43
CA VAL A 58 -6.34 -9.97 -2.46
C VAL A 58 -7.27 -9.06 -3.24
N GLN A 59 -6.74 -8.00 -3.80
CA GLN A 59 -7.53 -7.04 -4.56
C GLN A 59 -7.28 -7.17 -6.06
N TRP A 60 -8.32 -6.81 -6.82
CA TRP A 60 -8.27 -6.88 -8.28
C TRP A 60 -7.80 -5.55 -8.86
N ASP A 61 -6.64 -5.05 -8.44
CA ASP A 61 -6.17 -3.77 -8.97
C ASP A 61 -4.65 -3.74 -8.96
N ALA A 62 -4.08 -2.56 -9.04
CA ALA A 62 -2.62 -2.42 -9.05
C ALA A 62 -2.00 -2.97 -7.77
N THR A 63 -2.71 -2.86 -6.66
CA THR A 63 -2.23 -3.40 -5.39
C THR A 63 -2.05 -4.91 -5.48
N ASP A 64 -2.90 -5.55 -6.25
CA ASP A 64 -2.79 -6.99 -6.44
C ASP A 64 -1.46 -7.35 -7.10
N ALA A 65 -1.01 -6.54 -8.05
CA ALA A 65 0.26 -6.81 -8.71
C ALA A 65 1.41 -6.73 -7.71
N GLU A 66 1.37 -5.76 -6.82
CA GLU A 66 2.39 -5.64 -5.79
C GLU A 66 2.39 -6.82 -4.86
N MET A 67 1.20 -7.26 -4.46
CA MET A 67 1.08 -8.40 -3.58
C MET A 67 1.60 -9.66 -4.27
N ARG A 68 1.28 -9.85 -5.54
CA ARG A 68 1.77 -11.03 -6.27
C ARG A 68 3.28 -11.03 -6.35
N GLN A 69 3.87 -9.86 -6.57
CA GLN A 69 5.33 -9.76 -6.60
C GLN A 69 5.93 -10.09 -5.25
N PHE A 70 5.31 -9.61 -4.19
CA PHE A 70 5.78 -9.90 -2.85
C PHE A 70 5.70 -11.41 -2.55
N LEU A 71 4.58 -12.02 -2.87
CA LEU A 71 4.41 -13.45 -2.62
C LEU A 71 5.41 -14.26 -3.42
N LYS A 72 5.67 -13.85 -4.65
CA LYS A 72 6.63 -14.55 -5.49
C LYS A 72 8.04 -14.38 -4.97
N LYS A 73 8.39 -13.17 -4.58
CA LYS A 73 9.74 -12.88 -4.11
C LYS A 73 10.12 -13.76 -2.92
N TYR A 74 9.17 -14.00 -2.03
CA TYR A 74 9.45 -14.75 -0.82
C TYR A 74 8.92 -16.18 -0.88
N SER A 75 8.50 -16.62 -2.05
CA SER A 75 8.01 -17.98 -2.26
C SER A 75 6.89 -18.36 -1.31
N ILE A 76 5.97 -17.44 -1.12
CA ILE A 76 4.84 -17.67 -0.24
C ILE A 76 3.71 -18.29 -1.03
N ALA A 77 3.27 -19.48 -0.61
CA ALA A 77 2.14 -20.15 -1.22
C ALA A 77 0.89 -19.75 -0.47
N THR A 78 -0.21 -19.54 -1.19
CA THR A 78 -1.47 -19.22 -0.57
C THR A 78 -2.38 -20.44 -0.63
N GLU A 79 -3.07 -20.72 0.47
CA GLU A 79 -4.01 -21.84 0.51
C GLU A 79 -5.24 -21.50 -0.30
N ARG A 80 -5.83 -20.35 -0.04
CA ARG A 80 -6.97 -19.85 -0.77
C ARG A 80 -6.84 -18.37 -0.95
N ARG A 81 -7.44 -17.84 -2.00
CA ARG A 81 -7.46 -16.41 -2.25
C ARG A 81 -8.89 -15.94 -2.35
N CYS A 82 -9.22 -14.94 -1.54
CA CYS A 82 -10.51 -14.29 -1.59
C CYS A 82 -10.29 -12.95 -2.29
N HIS A 83 -10.92 -12.76 -3.44
CA HIS A 83 -10.71 -11.56 -4.24
C HIS A 83 -11.77 -10.51 -3.92
N VAL A 84 -11.30 -9.29 -3.73
CA VAL A 84 -12.17 -8.15 -3.44
C VAL A 84 -11.80 -7.01 -4.37
N ILE A 85 -12.61 -5.97 -4.39
CA ILE A 85 -12.42 -4.91 -5.36
C ILE A 85 -11.81 -3.63 -4.76
N ASP A 86 -11.78 -3.48 -3.44
CA ASP A 86 -11.24 -2.26 -2.85
C ASP A 86 -10.67 -2.53 -1.45
N ASP A 87 -10.07 -1.49 -0.88
CA ASP A 87 -9.39 -1.61 0.40
C ASP A 87 -10.35 -1.89 1.53
N GLN A 88 -11.50 -1.28 1.52
CA GLN A 88 -12.46 -1.47 2.60
C GLN A 88 -13.00 -2.88 2.61
N SER A 89 -13.29 -3.43 1.43
CA SER A 89 -13.72 -4.81 1.33
C SER A 89 -12.61 -5.75 1.78
N ASN A 90 -11.36 -5.41 1.45
CA ASN A 90 -10.23 -6.22 1.86
C ASN A 90 -10.18 -6.32 3.39
N ILE A 91 -10.21 -5.17 4.05
CA ILE A 91 -10.14 -5.13 5.51
C ILE A 91 -11.34 -5.85 6.12
N ALA A 92 -12.53 -5.66 5.55
CA ALA A 92 -13.72 -6.31 6.05
C ALA A 92 -13.63 -7.83 5.97
N MET A 93 -13.06 -8.34 4.89
CA MET A 93 -12.92 -9.79 4.73
C MET A 93 -11.89 -10.36 5.69
N VAL A 94 -10.81 -9.60 5.95
CA VAL A 94 -9.85 -10.03 6.97
C VAL A 94 -10.52 -10.03 8.33
N GLU A 95 -11.27 -8.98 8.64
CA GLU A 95 -11.97 -8.92 9.91
C GLU A 95 -12.92 -10.11 10.07
N ALA A 96 -13.55 -10.52 8.98
CA ALA A 96 -14.46 -11.65 9.01
C ALA A 96 -13.76 -13.00 9.10
N GLY A 97 -12.45 -13.02 9.04
CA GLY A 97 -11.71 -14.26 9.21
C GLY A 97 -11.42 -15.02 7.93
N LEU A 98 -11.58 -14.39 6.77
CA LEU A 98 -11.40 -15.10 5.51
C LEU A 98 -9.95 -15.23 5.10
N GLY A 99 -9.05 -14.52 5.75
CA GLY A 99 -7.64 -14.64 5.43
C GLY A 99 -6.86 -13.47 5.97
N ILE A 100 -5.57 -13.44 5.64
CA ILE A 100 -4.70 -12.32 5.97
C ILE A 100 -4.47 -11.51 4.71
N SER A 101 -3.94 -10.31 4.86
CA SER A 101 -3.65 -9.49 3.70
C SER A 101 -2.44 -8.61 3.96
N ILE A 102 -1.92 -8.04 2.90
CA ILE A 102 -0.76 -7.16 2.95
C ILE A 102 -1.19 -5.84 2.34
N MET A 103 -0.97 -4.76 3.06
CA MET A 103 -1.44 -3.45 2.62
C MET A 103 -0.42 -2.38 2.98
N PRO A 104 -0.37 -1.30 2.20
CA PRO A 104 0.46 -0.16 2.59
C PRO A 104 -0.04 0.47 3.88
N ARG A 105 0.87 0.95 4.68
CA ARG A 105 0.52 1.54 5.96
C ARG A 105 -0.45 2.70 5.81
N MET A 106 -0.33 3.46 4.74
CA MET A 106 -1.20 4.62 4.52
C MET A 106 -2.66 4.23 4.55
N LEU A 107 -3.00 3.07 4.02
CA LEU A 107 -4.40 2.64 3.97
C LEU A 107 -4.92 2.19 5.32
N LEU A 108 -4.04 2.00 6.29
CA LEU A 108 -4.42 1.50 7.60
C LEU A 108 -4.41 2.56 8.68
N ARG A 109 -4.04 3.79 8.34
CA ARG A 109 -3.87 4.84 9.35
C ARG A 109 -5.12 5.12 10.15
N LYS A 110 -6.27 5.08 9.53
CA LYS A 110 -7.52 5.37 10.23
C LYS A 110 -8.40 4.14 10.33
N CYS A 111 -7.78 2.98 10.28
CA CYS A 111 -8.54 1.75 10.34
C CYS A 111 -9.05 1.51 11.74
N THR A 112 -10.37 1.34 11.87
CA THR A 112 -10.99 1.04 13.14
C THR A 112 -11.59 -0.36 13.15
N ALA A 113 -11.35 -1.12 12.10
CA ALA A 113 -11.90 -2.47 11.99
C ALA A 113 -11.21 -3.41 12.98
N GLY A 114 -11.86 -4.53 13.26
CA GLY A 114 -11.34 -5.50 14.19
C GLY A 114 -10.30 -6.40 13.54
N VAL A 115 -9.16 -5.83 13.21
CA VAL A 115 -8.03 -6.57 12.65
C VAL A 115 -6.78 -6.20 13.43
N LYS A 116 -5.80 -7.09 13.40
CA LYS A 116 -4.49 -6.79 13.97
C LYS A 116 -3.55 -6.44 12.83
N ILE A 117 -2.61 -5.55 13.12
CA ILE A 117 -1.69 -5.03 12.12
C ILE A 117 -0.28 -5.29 12.61
N TYR A 118 0.53 -5.90 11.75
CA TYR A 118 1.89 -6.27 12.10
C TYR A 118 2.87 -5.81 11.06
N PRO A 119 4.05 -5.37 11.47
CA PRO A 119 5.13 -5.13 10.51
C PRO A 119 5.61 -6.45 9.92
N ILE A 120 6.20 -6.38 8.77
CA ILE A 120 6.71 -7.55 8.06
C ILE A 120 8.22 -7.52 8.10
N GLN A 121 8.83 -8.67 8.32
CA GLN A 121 10.27 -8.79 8.30
C GLN A 121 10.66 -9.98 7.43
N PRO A 122 11.54 -9.82 6.45
CA PRO A 122 12.31 -8.60 6.21
C PRO A 122 11.42 -7.45 5.75
N GLU A 123 11.86 -6.24 6.08
CA GLU A 123 11.07 -5.05 5.80
C GLU A 123 10.86 -4.89 4.30
N GLU A 124 9.65 -4.57 3.92
CA GLU A 124 9.32 -4.41 2.52
C GLU A 124 8.53 -3.12 2.35
N ASP A 125 8.99 -2.29 1.42
CA ASP A 125 8.34 -1.01 1.14
C ASP A 125 8.07 -0.92 -0.32
N ARG A 126 7.13 -0.08 -0.68
CA ARG A 126 7.05 0.36 -2.05
C ARG A 126 7.47 1.82 -2.10
N VAL A 127 8.06 2.20 -3.21
CA VAL A 127 8.43 3.59 -3.41
C VAL A 127 7.27 4.23 -4.16
N VAL A 128 6.74 5.29 -3.57
CA VAL A 128 5.63 6.01 -4.18
C VAL A 128 6.17 7.33 -4.68
N GLY A 129 5.92 7.60 -5.94
CA GLY A 129 6.31 8.87 -6.52
C GLY A 129 5.12 9.51 -7.18
N LEU A 130 4.91 10.77 -6.91
CA LEU A 130 3.81 11.51 -7.48
C LEU A 130 4.35 12.77 -8.12
N ALA A 131 4.18 12.88 -9.41
CA ALA A 131 4.55 14.09 -10.14
C ALA A 131 3.27 14.71 -10.64
N VAL A 132 3.01 15.92 -10.18
CA VAL A 132 1.76 16.60 -10.50
C VAL A 132 2.09 17.90 -11.21
N GLN A 133 1.35 18.18 -12.26
CA GLN A 133 1.56 19.41 -12.99
C GLN A 133 1.12 20.59 -12.15
N ARG A 134 1.35 21.78 -12.68
CA ARG A 134 1.09 23.01 -11.96
C ARG A 134 -0.27 22.98 -11.29
N PRO A 135 -0.36 23.59 -10.14
CA PRO A 135 -1.59 23.52 -9.36
C PRO A 135 -2.81 24.00 -10.12
N THR A 136 -2.63 24.97 -10.99
CA THR A 136 -3.78 25.51 -11.70
C THR A 136 -4.40 24.49 -12.62
N ALA A 137 -3.69 23.42 -12.94
CA ALA A 137 -4.20 22.42 -13.84
C ALA A 137 -4.72 21.18 -13.12
N MET A 138 -4.69 21.19 -11.82
CA MET A 138 -5.08 20.01 -11.08
C MET A 138 -6.57 19.98 -10.84
N ALA A 139 -7.16 18.79 -11.00
CA ALA A 139 -8.53 18.60 -10.58
C ALA A 139 -8.58 18.60 -9.05
N PRO A 140 -9.70 19.00 -8.47
CA PRO A 140 -9.80 19.04 -7.00
C PRO A 140 -9.47 17.73 -6.33
N ALA A 141 -9.86 16.62 -6.93
CA ALA A 141 -9.59 15.31 -6.33
C ALA A 141 -8.10 15.01 -6.31
N VAL A 142 -7.39 15.38 -7.38
CA VAL A 142 -5.95 15.15 -7.46
C VAL A 142 -5.24 16.05 -6.46
N GLU A 143 -5.68 17.27 -6.35
CA GLU A 143 -5.08 18.21 -5.41
C GLU A 143 -5.23 17.70 -3.98
N GLN A 144 -6.38 17.17 -3.65
CA GLN A 144 -6.61 16.67 -2.31
C GLN A 144 -5.75 15.45 -2.04
N MET A 145 -5.63 14.58 -3.03
CA MET A 145 -4.79 13.39 -2.87
C MET A 145 -3.34 13.79 -2.65
N PHE A 146 -2.87 14.76 -3.42
CA PHE A 146 -1.51 15.23 -3.29
C PHE A 146 -1.26 15.80 -1.89
N ARG A 147 -2.23 16.56 -1.39
CA ARG A 147 -2.12 17.14 -0.06
C ARG A 147 -2.04 16.06 1.00
N HIS A 148 -2.85 15.01 0.86
CA HIS A 148 -2.83 13.90 1.78
C HIS A 148 -1.47 13.19 1.77
N ILE A 149 -0.89 13.00 0.59
CA ILE A 149 0.39 12.34 0.48
C ILE A 149 1.47 13.17 1.14
N VAL A 150 1.45 14.47 0.93
CA VAL A 150 2.44 15.34 1.53
C VAL A 150 2.33 15.31 3.05
N GLU A 151 1.10 15.39 3.58
CA GLU A 151 0.88 15.30 5.01
C GLU A 151 1.41 14.00 5.57
N TYR A 152 1.12 12.91 4.88
CA TYR A 152 1.56 11.60 5.32
C TYR A 152 3.08 11.55 5.39
N CYS A 153 3.76 12.07 4.38
CA CYS A 153 5.21 12.09 4.38
C CYS A 153 5.77 12.89 5.54
N GLN A 154 5.11 13.97 5.91
CA GLN A 154 5.59 14.81 6.99
C GLN A 154 5.44 14.15 8.35
N HIS A 155 4.60 13.13 8.46
CA HIS A 155 4.38 12.46 9.73
C HIS A 155 4.97 11.06 9.76
N LEU A 156 5.88 10.75 8.84
CA LEU A 156 6.42 9.41 8.76
C LEU A 156 7.41 9.10 9.85
N ASP A 157 8.00 10.06 10.42
CA ASP A 157 8.93 9.80 11.50
C ASP A 157 8.26 9.87 12.81
#